data_a61ff73f0468fd780cc4b1386827600e
#
_entry.id   a61ff73f0468fd780cc4b1386827600e
#
_cell.length_a   1.000
_cell.length_b   1.000
_cell.length_c   1.000
_cell.angle_alpha   90.00
_cell.angle_beta   90.00
_cell.angle_gamma   90.00
#
_symmetry.space_group_name_H-M   'P 1'
#
loop_
_entity.id
_entity.type
_entity.pdbx_description
1 polymer ?
#
loop_
_entity_poly.entity_id
_entity_poly.type
_entity_poly.pdbx_seq_one_letter_code
_entity_poly.pdbx_strand_id
1 'polypeptide(L)'
;MNGLENKYIIKNNKRLRYGYTTGSCAAGAASGAVRMLLSGRELSEVTLPTPKGITLTLALHDITRGDNYVSCAVRKDAGDDPDTTNGILVYVKAEKICCRDSETDNCEDIGTGASRPQIILDGGIGVGRVTKPGLSQKIGEAAINPVPRAMILKEAEEAALSLIHI
;
A
#
# COMPACT_ATOMS: atom_id res chain seq x y z
N MET A 1 5.32 -14.73 -12.70
CA MET A 1 5.03 -15.63 -11.55
C MET A 1 4.73 -14.76 -10.35
N ASN A 2 3.63 -14.99 -9.62
CA ASN A 2 3.17 -14.10 -8.54
C ASN A 2 3.58 -14.55 -7.12
N GLY A 3 4.37 -15.62 -7.00
CA GLY A 3 4.84 -16.18 -5.72
C GLY A 3 3.87 -17.14 -5.05
N LEU A 4 2.70 -17.41 -5.64
CA LEU A 4 1.67 -18.31 -5.11
C LEU A 4 1.43 -19.57 -5.96
N GLU A 5 2.18 -19.80 -7.03
CA GLU A 5 1.94 -20.85 -8.04
C GLU A 5 1.81 -22.24 -7.44
N ASN A 6 2.54 -22.53 -6.36
CA ASN A 6 2.53 -23.82 -5.68
C ASN A 6 1.99 -23.73 -4.25
N LYS A 7 1.32 -22.64 -3.89
CA LYS A 7 0.76 -22.45 -2.54
C LYS A 7 -0.71 -22.81 -2.53
N TYR A 8 -1.07 -23.81 -1.72
CA TYR A 8 -2.45 -24.27 -1.53
C TYR A 8 -2.66 -24.78 -0.12
N ILE A 9 -3.91 -24.84 0.31
CA ILE A 9 -4.34 -25.56 1.50
C ILE A 9 -5.27 -26.70 1.10
N ILE A 10 -5.30 -27.74 1.91
CA ILE A 10 -6.29 -28.82 1.78
C ILE A 10 -7.38 -28.57 2.83
N LYS A 11 -8.61 -28.34 2.36
CA LYS A 11 -9.78 -28.17 3.20
C LYS A 11 -10.92 -29.03 2.64
N ASN A 12 -11.55 -29.86 3.49
CA ASN A 12 -12.61 -30.76 3.07
C ASN A 12 -12.25 -31.63 1.84
N ASN A 13 -11.07 -32.21 1.84
CA ASN A 13 -10.50 -33.00 0.73
C ASN A 13 -10.38 -32.24 -0.62
N LYS A 14 -10.51 -30.91 -0.62
CA LYS A 14 -10.28 -30.06 -1.78
C LYS A 14 -8.98 -29.29 -1.63
N ARG A 15 -8.22 -29.23 -2.73
CA ARG A 15 -7.03 -28.41 -2.83
C ARG A 15 -7.47 -26.99 -3.23
N LEU A 16 -7.24 -26.00 -2.34
CA LEU A 16 -7.61 -24.59 -2.55
C LEU A 16 -6.36 -23.77 -2.76
N ARG A 17 -6.31 -23.01 -3.86
CA ARG A 17 -5.21 -22.10 -4.20
C ARG A 17 -5.26 -20.86 -3.30
N TYR A 18 -4.10 -20.42 -2.86
CA TYR A 18 -3.97 -19.13 -2.15
C TYR A 18 -4.21 -17.94 -3.08
N GLY A 19 -4.76 -16.88 -2.52
CA GLY A 19 -4.85 -15.56 -3.13
C GLY A 19 -4.19 -14.50 -2.27
N TYR A 20 -4.26 -13.24 -2.73
CA TYR A 20 -3.80 -12.10 -1.93
C TYR A 20 -4.96 -11.41 -1.23
N THR A 21 -4.67 -10.85 -0.06
CA THR A 21 -5.63 -10.04 0.67
C THR A 21 -5.71 -8.63 0.06
N THR A 22 -6.79 -7.91 0.30
CA THR A 22 -6.91 -6.48 -0.05
C THR A 22 -5.76 -5.66 0.55
N GLY A 23 -5.32 -6.01 1.79
CA GLY A 23 -4.18 -5.37 2.45
C GLY A 23 -2.86 -5.58 1.71
N SER A 24 -2.61 -6.79 1.17
CA SER A 24 -1.42 -7.05 0.35
C SER A 24 -1.46 -6.28 -0.96
N CYS A 25 -2.64 -6.19 -1.60
CA CYS A 25 -2.80 -5.39 -2.82
C CYS A 25 -2.53 -3.90 -2.57
N ALA A 26 -3.10 -3.36 -1.48
CA ALA A 26 -2.89 -1.97 -1.09
C ALA A 26 -1.42 -1.68 -0.73
N ALA A 27 -0.75 -2.59 -0.02
CA ALA A 27 0.67 -2.44 0.32
C ALA A 27 1.56 -2.46 -0.94
N GLY A 28 1.29 -3.37 -1.89
CA GLY A 28 1.99 -3.40 -3.18
C GLY A 28 1.75 -2.16 -4.01
N ALA A 29 0.50 -1.69 -4.12
CA ALA A 29 0.18 -0.44 -4.81
C ALA A 29 0.85 0.77 -4.16
N ALA A 30 0.95 0.82 -2.82
CA ALA A 30 1.63 1.88 -2.07
C ALA A 30 3.14 1.89 -2.36
N SER A 31 3.79 0.72 -2.29
CA SER A 31 5.20 0.57 -2.64
C SER A 31 5.48 1.05 -4.07
N GLY A 32 4.64 0.64 -5.03
CA GLY A 32 4.76 1.05 -6.44
C GLY A 32 4.56 2.54 -6.63
N ALA A 33 3.49 3.11 -6.06
CA ALA A 33 3.18 4.53 -6.19
C ALA A 33 4.30 5.41 -5.60
N VAL A 34 4.80 5.09 -4.39
CA VAL A 34 5.89 5.84 -3.74
C VAL A 34 7.18 5.74 -4.55
N ARG A 35 7.57 4.53 -4.97
CA ARG A 35 8.78 4.33 -5.81
C ARG A 35 8.70 5.15 -7.10
N MET A 36 7.58 5.09 -7.82
CA MET A 36 7.38 5.84 -9.05
C MET A 36 7.37 7.36 -8.82
N LEU A 37 6.77 7.82 -7.70
CA LEU A 37 6.70 9.24 -7.33
C LEU A 37 8.08 9.82 -7.04
N LEU A 38 8.94 9.07 -6.35
CA LEU A 38 10.25 9.54 -5.93
C LEU A 38 11.33 9.36 -7.01
N SER A 39 11.30 8.22 -7.73
CA SER A 39 12.29 7.94 -8.78
C SER A 39 11.99 8.59 -10.13
N GLY A 40 10.75 9.00 -10.37
CA GLY A 40 10.29 9.44 -11.68
C GLY A 40 10.17 8.33 -12.74
N ARG A 41 10.57 7.09 -12.42
CA ARG A 41 10.53 5.94 -13.32
C ARG A 41 9.19 5.22 -13.23
N GLU A 42 8.74 4.62 -14.33
CA GLU A 42 7.56 3.77 -14.34
C GLU A 42 7.94 2.34 -13.94
N LEU A 43 7.06 1.69 -13.17
CA LEU A 43 7.18 0.31 -12.74
C LEU A 43 5.96 -0.46 -13.21
N SER A 44 6.19 -1.66 -13.77
CA SER A 44 5.12 -2.58 -14.18
C SER A 44 4.69 -3.53 -13.06
N GLU A 45 5.58 -3.79 -12.10
CA GLU A 45 5.33 -4.71 -10.98
C GLU A 45 6.15 -4.33 -9.76
N VAL A 46 5.73 -4.83 -8.61
CA VAL A 46 6.44 -4.70 -7.35
C VAL A 46 6.50 -6.04 -6.63
N THR A 47 7.54 -6.22 -5.84
CA THR A 47 7.73 -7.40 -5.00
C THR A 47 7.64 -7.00 -3.55
N LEU A 48 6.81 -7.71 -2.76
CA LEU A 48 6.66 -7.44 -1.34
C LEU A 48 6.66 -8.73 -0.51
N PRO A 49 7.32 -8.76 0.65
CA PRO A 49 7.21 -9.85 1.61
C PRO A 49 5.90 -9.72 2.40
N THR A 50 5.20 -10.83 2.57
CA THR A 50 4.01 -10.87 3.43
C THR A 50 4.38 -11.28 4.85
N PRO A 51 3.53 -10.98 5.87
CA PRO A 51 3.74 -11.45 7.25
C PRO A 51 3.82 -12.96 7.39
N LYS A 52 3.30 -13.72 6.42
CA LYS A 52 3.40 -15.18 6.35
C LYS A 52 4.71 -15.69 5.72
N GLY A 53 5.68 -14.81 5.44
CA GLY A 53 6.95 -15.18 4.82
C GLY A 53 6.85 -15.54 3.33
N ILE A 54 5.74 -15.21 2.66
CA ILE A 54 5.57 -15.40 1.23
C ILE A 54 5.93 -14.10 0.52
N THR A 55 6.82 -14.16 -0.46
CA THR A 55 7.12 -13.03 -1.33
C THR A 55 6.12 -13.02 -2.48
N LEU A 56 5.39 -11.91 -2.62
CA LEU A 56 4.44 -11.70 -3.71
C LEU A 56 5.05 -10.78 -4.78
N THR A 57 4.84 -11.12 -6.05
CA THR A 57 5.08 -10.22 -7.18
C THR A 57 3.74 -9.79 -7.73
N LEU A 58 3.46 -8.49 -7.66
CA LEU A 58 2.16 -7.90 -7.97
C LEU A 58 2.28 -6.94 -9.15
N ALA A 59 1.54 -7.20 -10.21
CA ALA A 59 1.46 -6.31 -11.36
C ALA A 59 0.74 -5.00 -10.99
N LEU A 60 1.27 -3.88 -11.46
CA LEU A 60 0.68 -2.55 -11.31
C LEU A 60 -0.18 -2.22 -12.52
N HIS A 61 -1.36 -1.68 -12.26
CA HIS A 61 -2.36 -1.31 -13.26
C HIS A 61 -2.77 0.15 -13.11
N ASP A 62 -3.37 0.72 -14.15
CA ASP A 62 -4.00 2.04 -14.16
C ASP A 62 -3.12 3.15 -13.57
N ILE A 63 -1.85 3.16 -14.02
CA ILE A 63 -0.87 4.12 -13.53
C ILE A 63 -1.22 5.51 -14.06
N THR A 64 -1.43 6.46 -13.15
CA THR A 64 -1.64 7.89 -13.47
C THR A 64 -0.64 8.73 -12.70
N ARG A 65 -0.14 9.78 -13.35
CA ARG A 65 0.85 10.70 -12.79
C ARG A 65 0.39 12.15 -12.91
N GLY A 66 0.64 12.92 -11.87
CA GLY A 66 0.58 14.38 -11.89
C GLY A 66 1.91 14.95 -11.41
N ASP A 67 1.96 16.27 -11.24
CA ASP A 67 3.19 16.97 -10.86
C ASP A 67 3.73 16.54 -9.50
N ASN A 68 2.83 16.28 -8.55
CA ASN A 68 3.16 15.92 -7.17
C ASN A 68 2.60 14.58 -6.70
N TYR A 69 1.96 13.79 -7.59
CA TYR A 69 1.37 12.52 -7.21
C TYR A 69 1.57 11.41 -8.25
N VAL A 70 1.49 10.19 -7.79
CA VAL A 70 1.32 8.98 -8.62
C VAL A 70 0.20 8.15 -8.01
N SER A 71 -0.70 7.65 -8.85
CA SER A 71 -1.71 6.65 -8.48
C SER A 71 -1.51 5.40 -9.30
N CYS A 72 -1.68 4.25 -8.68
CA CYS A 72 -1.70 2.95 -9.36
C CYS A 72 -2.60 1.98 -8.61
N ALA A 73 -2.89 0.85 -9.23
CA ALA A 73 -3.72 -0.19 -8.66
C ALA A 73 -3.07 -1.57 -8.75
N VAL A 74 -3.46 -2.45 -7.84
CA VAL A 74 -3.19 -3.89 -7.92
C VAL A 74 -4.51 -4.63 -8.05
N ARG A 75 -4.61 -5.56 -9.02
CA ARG A 75 -5.78 -6.41 -9.18
C ARG A 75 -5.76 -7.50 -8.12
N LYS A 76 -6.83 -7.60 -7.33
CA LYS A 76 -6.96 -8.64 -6.32
C LYS A 76 -7.24 -10.00 -6.96
N ASP A 77 -6.47 -11.00 -6.59
CA ASP A 77 -6.73 -12.41 -6.86
C ASP A 77 -6.99 -13.12 -5.51
N ALA A 78 -8.23 -13.49 -5.25
CA ALA A 78 -8.62 -14.15 -4.01
C ALA A 78 -8.29 -15.65 -3.99
N GLY A 79 -7.72 -16.19 -5.08
CA GLY A 79 -7.52 -17.64 -5.20
C GLY A 79 -8.85 -18.38 -5.31
N ASP A 80 -8.97 -19.50 -4.60
CA ASP A 80 -10.19 -20.29 -4.56
C ASP A 80 -11.08 -19.94 -3.36
N ASP A 81 -10.78 -18.83 -2.65
CA ASP A 81 -11.67 -18.30 -1.60
C ASP A 81 -12.86 -17.58 -2.24
N PRO A 82 -14.11 -17.89 -1.84
CA PRO A 82 -15.31 -17.22 -2.36
C PRO A 82 -15.42 -15.79 -1.83
N ASP A 83 -14.52 -14.93 -2.26
CA ASP A 83 -14.48 -13.52 -1.88
C ASP A 83 -15.16 -12.66 -2.97
N THR A 84 -16.17 -11.89 -2.56
CA THR A 84 -16.90 -10.96 -3.43
C THR A 84 -16.01 -9.85 -4.01
N THR A 85 -14.84 -9.64 -3.43
CA THR A 85 -13.85 -8.65 -3.88
C THR A 85 -12.80 -9.24 -4.82
N ASN A 86 -12.98 -10.48 -5.31
CA ASN A 86 -12.09 -11.06 -6.31
C ASN A 86 -12.12 -10.26 -7.61
N GLY A 87 -10.96 -9.98 -8.18
CA GLY A 87 -10.81 -9.25 -9.45
C GLY A 87 -10.91 -7.73 -9.36
N ILE A 88 -11.30 -7.15 -8.22
CA ILE A 88 -11.33 -5.69 -8.06
C ILE A 88 -9.92 -5.09 -8.14
N LEU A 89 -9.85 -3.84 -8.58
CA LEU A 89 -8.64 -3.02 -8.53
C LEU A 89 -8.57 -2.28 -7.19
N VAL A 90 -7.48 -2.46 -6.48
CA VAL A 90 -7.20 -1.76 -5.21
C VAL A 90 -6.24 -0.63 -5.51
N TYR A 91 -6.74 0.61 -5.46
CA TYR A 91 -5.99 1.82 -5.80
C TYR A 91 -5.26 2.40 -4.59
N VAL A 92 -4.07 2.94 -4.84
CA VAL A 92 -3.35 3.83 -3.93
C VAL A 92 -2.86 5.04 -4.70
N LYS A 93 -3.05 6.22 -4.13
CA LYS A 93 -2.46 7.48 -4.55
C LYS A 93 -1.40 7.90 -3.55
N ALA A 94 -0.16 8.05 -3.97
CA ALA A 94 0.91 8.68 -3.22
C ALA A 94 1.08 10.11 -3.69
N GLU A 95 1.18 11.05 -2.75
CA GLU A 95 1.28 12.48 -3.04
C GLU A 95 2.35 13.14 -2.15
N LYS A 96 3.17 14.03 -2.74
CA LYS A 96 4.10 14.86 -1.99
C LYS A 96 3.35 16.04 -1.40
N ILE A 97 3.36 16.17 -0.08
CA ILE A 97 2.78 17.31 0.63
C ILE A 97 3.93 18.23 1.03
N CYS A 98 3.92 19.47 0.53
CA CYS A 98 4.84 20.51 1.01
C CYS A 98 4.24 21.11 2.29
N CYS A 99 4.95 21.02 3.41
CA CYS A 99 4.51 21.62 4.69
C CYS A 99 4.62 23.16 4.67
N ARG A 100 4.12 23.85 3.62
CA ARG A 100 4.20 25.31 3.51
C ARG A 100 3.05 26.08 4.16
N ASP A 101 2.03 25.39 4.72
CA ASP A 101 0.79 26.02 5.20
C ASP A 101 0.54 25.84 6.69
N SER A 102 1.56 25.64 7.51
CA SER A 102 1.43 25.85 8.96
C SER A 102 2.11 27.20 9.32
N GLU A 103 1.31 28.17 9.76
CA GLU A 103 1.73 29.48 10.29
C GLU A 103 2.58 29.37 11.58
N THR A 104 3.38 28.35 11.71
CA THR A 104 4.41 28.26 12.73
C THR A 104 5.76 28.31 12.04
N ASP A 105 6.37 29.49 12.07
CA ASP A 105 7.74 29.85 11.66
C ASP A 105 8.84 29.05 12.37
N ASN A 106 8.84 27.74 12.25
CA ASN A 106 9.93 26.87 12.69
C ASN A 106 10.16 25.73 11.69
N CYS A 107 10.24 26.04 10.39
CA CYS A 107 11.03 25.24 9.48
C CYS A 107 12.49 25.63 9.71
N GLU A 108 13.09 25.14 10.80
CA GLU A 108 14.55 25.09 10.87
C GLU A 108 15.02 24.28 9.66
N ASP A 109 15.88 24.89 8.85
CA ASP A 109 16.66 24.23 7.82
C ASP A 109 17.14 22.90 8.38
N ILE A 110 16.53 21.79 7.93
CA ILE A 110 16.97 20.44 8.29
C ILE A 110 18.28 20.23 7.53
N GLY A 111 19.33 20.77 8.13
CA GLY A 111 20.70 20.48 7.74
C GLY A 111 20.94 18.99 7.87
N THR A 112 21.29 18.36 6.75
CA THR A 112 22.11 17.14 6.59
C THR A 112 22.01 16.02 7.65
N GLY A 113 20.87 15.82 8.29
CA GLY A 113 20.58 14.63 9.08
C GLY A 113 19.44 13.88 8.39
N ALA A 114 19.65 12.60 8.06
CA ALA A 114 18.67 11.74 7.41
C ALA A 114 17.39 11.58 8.26
N SER A 115 16.50 12.58 8.25
CA SER A 115 15.21 12.47 8.88
C SER A 115 14.34 11.52 8.05
N ARG A 116 13.75 10.53 8.73
CA ARG A 116 12.85 9.58 8.10
C ARG A 116 11.66 10.34 7.48
N PRO A 117 11.23 9.98 6.26
CA PRO A 117 10.07 10.61 5.63
C PRO A 117 8.84 10.40 6.51
N GLN A 118 8.09 11.47 6.77
CA GLN A 118 6.82 11.35 7.46
C GLN A 118 5.75 10.90 6.45
N ILE A 119 5.12 9.76 6.71
CA ILE A 119 4.06 9.21 5.85
C ILE A 119 2.73 9.30 6.58
N ILE A 120 1.75 9.91 5.92
CA ILE A 120 0.37 9.99 6.38
C ILE A 120 -0.46 9.04 5.54
N LEU A 121 -1.16 8.11 6.18
CA LEU A 121 -2.07 7.17 5.51
C LEU A 121 -3.52 7.50 5.87
N ASP A 122 -4.32 7.75 4.84
CA ASP A 122 -5.77 7.94 4.96
C ASP A 122 -6.54 7.08 3.95
N GLY A 123 -7.86 6.99 4.11
CA GLY A 123 -8.76 6.27 3.22
C GLY A 123 -9.24 7.15 2.07
N GLY A 124 -9.03 6.68 0.84
CA GLY A 124 -9.57 7.29 -0.37
C GLY A 124 -11.02 6.85 -0.66
N ILE A 125 -11.46 7.10 -1.90
CA ILE A 125 -12.79 6.73 -2.41
C ILE A 125 -13.01 5.22 -2.24
N GLY A 126 -14.15 4.83 -1.69
CA GLY A 126 -14.50 3.43 -1.43
C GLY A 126 -13.99 2.86 -0.10
N VAL A 127 -13.12 3.56 0.62
CA VAL A 127 -12.72 3.17 1.98
C VAL A 127 -13.68 3.79 2.98
N GLY A 128 -14.34 2.95 3.80
CA GLY A 128 -15.27 3.39 4.84
C GLY A 128 -14.59 4.23 5.92
N ARG A 129 -15.38 5.06 6.62
CA ARG A 129 -14.96 5.79 7.82
C ARG A 129 -15.63 5.17 9.04
N VAL A 130 -14.90 5.14 10.15
CA VAL A 130 -15.43 4.67 11.43
C VAL A 130 -16.43 5.69 11.97
N THR A 131 -17.69 5.27 12.13
CA THR A 131 -18.79 6.15 12.62
C THR A 131 -19.22 5.83 14.04
N LYS A 132 -18.85 4.65 14.56
CA LYS A 132 -19.25 4.19 15.90
C LYS A 132 -18.06 3.56 16.63
N PRO A 133 -18.04 3.61 17.99
CA PRO A 133 -17.02 2.89 18.75
C PRO A 133 -17.17 1.37 18.59
N GLY A 134 -16.07 0.64 18.78
CA GLY A 134 -16.03 -0.83 18.72
C GLY A 134 -15.00 -1.38 17.73
N LEU A 135 -14.38 -0.53 16.93
CA LEU A 135 -13.23 -0.86 16.10
C LEU A 135 -11.93 -0.36 16.75
N SER A 136 -10.80 -0.87 16.29
CA SER A 136 -9.47 -0.44 16.76
C SER A 136 -9.11 0.98 16.29
N GLN A 137 -9.78 1.48 15.25
CA GLN A 137 -9.63 2.83 14.73
C GLN A 137 -10.57 3.79 15.45
N LYS A 138 -10.16 5.05 15.59
CA LYS A 138 -10.99 6.11 16.18
C LYS A 138 -12.13 6.49 15.24
N ILE A 139 -13.20 7.04 15.82
CA ILE A 139 -14.30 7.62 15.05
C ILE A 139 -13.73 8.72 14.12
N GLY A 140 -14.13 8.71 12.86
CA GLY A 140 -13.63 9.61 11.81
C GLY A 140 -12.43 9.08 11.02
N GLU A 141 -11.68 8.12 11.54
CA GLU A 141 -10.55 7.53 10.82
C GLU A 141 -11.02 6.57 9.71
N ALA A 142 -10.13 6.35 8.74
CA ALA A 142 -10.34 5.34 7.71
C ALA A 142 -10.43 3.94 8.33
N ALA A 143 -11.44 3.18 7.94
CA ALA A 143 -11.69 1.82 8.42
C ALA A 143 -10.70 0.81 7.82
N ILE A 144 -9.41 1.05 8.02
CA ILE A 144 -8.32 0.18 7.60
C ILE A 144 -7.82 -0.57 8.84
N ASN A 145 -7.97 -1.89 8.84
CA ASN A 145 -7.55 -2.72 9.95
C ASN A 145 -6.06 -2.57 10.28
N PRO A 146 -5.62 -2.81 11.55
CA PRO A 146 -4.24 -2.57 11.97
C PRO A 146 -3.19 -3.28 11.12
N VAL A 147 -3.42 -4.55 10.76
CA VAL A 147 -2.45 -5.33 9.96
C VAL A 147 -2.27 -4.76 8.55
N PRO A 148 -3.32 -4.55 7.74
CA PRO A 148 -3.20 -3.85 6.46
C PRO A 148 -2.56 -2.45 6.59
N ARG A 149 -2.95 -1.67 7.60
CA ARG A 149 -2.39 -0.34 7.86
C ARG A 149 -0.86 -0.40 8.06
N ALA A 150 -0.41 -1.31 8.92
CA ALA A 150 1.02 -1.50 9.18
C ALA A 150 1.78 -1.97 7.92
N MET A 151 1.20 -2.86 7.12
CA MET A 151 1.80 -3.31 5.87
C MET A 151 1.96 -2.16 4.87
N ILE A 152 0.92 -1.35 4.67
CA ILE A 152 0.95 -0.21 3.73
C ILE A 152 2.02 0.80 4.16
N LEU A 153 2.04 1.19 5.44
CA LEU A 153 3.01 2.14 5.96
C LEU A 153 4.44 1.62 5.83
N LYS A 154 4.69 0.37 6.22
CA LYS A 154 6.01 -0.26 6.11
C LYS A 154 6.51 -0.25 4.66
N GLU A 155 5.71 -0.70 3.71
CA GLU A 155 6.12 -0.76 2.31
C GLU A 155 6.34 0.63 1.69
N ALA A 156 5.55 1.62 2.10
CA ALA A 156 5.74 3.01 1.69
C ALA A 156 7.02 3.61 2.28
N GLU A 157 7.32 3.36 3.56
CA GLU A 157 8.56 3.79 4.23
C GLU A 157 9.80 3.15 3.59
N GLU A 158 9.78 1.83 3.38
CA GLU A 158 10.89 1.11 2.75
C GLU A 158 11.12 1.60 1.31
N ALA A 159 10.05 1.86 0.55
CA ALA A 159 10.12 2.44 -0.78
C ALA A 159 10.76 3.84 -0.76
N ALA A 160 10.38 4.69 0.18
CA ALA A 160 10.95 6.03 0.34
C ALA A 160 12.42 5.97 0.75
N LEU A 161 12.78 5.18 1.75
CA LEU A 161 14.14 5.04 2.25
C LEU A 161 15.09 4.46 1.21
N SER A 162 14.64 3.49 0.39
CA SER A 162 15.48 2.87 -0.65
C SER A 162 15.93 3.84 -1.74
N LEU A 163 15.28 5.00 -1.87
CA LEU A 163 15.58 6.01 -2.89
C LEU A 163 16.31 7.24 -2.35
N ILE A 164 16.37 7.40 -1.02
CA ILE A 164 17.12 8.51 -0.37
C ILE A 164 18.62 8.22 -0.33
N HIS A 165 19.04 6.97 -0.50
CA HIS A 165 20.43 6.52 -0.42
C HIS A 165 21.15 6.36 -1.77
N ILE A 166 20.60 6.95 -2.86
CA ILE A 166 21.24 6.91 -4.19
C ILE A 166 21.90 8.26 -4.49
#